data_29a50e57abce1275a2a8cbd0480b0c53
#
_entry.id   29a50e57abce1275a2a8cbd0480b0c53
#
_cell.length_a   1.000
_cell.length_b   1.000
_cell.length_c   1.000
_cell.angle_alpha   90.00
_cell.angle_beta   90.00
_cell.angle_gamma   90.00
#
_symmetry.space_group_name_H-M   'P 1'
#
loop_
_entity.id
_entity.type
_entity.pdbx_description
1 polymer ?
#
loop_
_entity_poly.entity_id
_entity_poly.type
_entity_poly.pdbx_seq_one_letter_code
_entity_poly.pdbx_strand_id
1 'polypeptide(L)'
;FTEEERKALLEHRPVIAPVTTPEGREIQAFHQIDQGTNQIIYVPTPVIGRNLEYAANEMKLTNAELTCLQKGLPVTVMDGNDLYTIGIDLNEKTGVRLTRGDEKKWREEQRQGFGRYNFGLNGCWVADNEGNLDYVPEASYTEELWEEMRKRNNMALKH
;
A
#
# COMPACT_ATOMS: atom_id res chain seq x y z
N PHE A 1 -7.81 3.75 15.06
CA PHE A 1 -7.65 4.70 13.94
C PHE A 1 -8.80 5.70 13.92
N THR A 2 -8.48 6.95 13.57
CA THR A 2 -9.49 8.00 13.31
C THR A 2 -10.22 7.71 11.99
N GLU A 3 -11.33 8.45 11.73
CA GLU A 3 -12.02 8.32 10.45
C GLU A 3 -11.14 8.71 9.26
N GLU A 4 -10.32 9.75 9.43
CA GLU A 4 -9.38 10.19 8.39
C GLU A 4 -8.33 9.12 8.11
N GLU A 5 -7.83 8.47 9.16
CA GLU A 5 -6.86 7.38 9.03
C GLU A 5 -7.48 6.16 8.35
N ARG A 6 -8.72 5.80 8.70
CA ARG A 6 -9.46 4.72 8.05
C ARG A 6 -9.66 4.99 6.56
N LYS A 7 -10.03 6.23 6.22
CA LYS A 7 -10.19 6.65 4.83
C LYS A 7 -8.87 6.54 4.08
N ALA A 8 -7.77 6.97 4.68
CA ALA A 8 -6.44 6.87 4.08
C ALA A 8 -6.06 5.40 3.83
N LEU A 9 -6.34 4.51 4.79
CA LEU A 9 -6.09 3.08 4.62
C LEU A 9 -6.90 2.49 3.48
N LEU A 10 -8.16 2.87 3.36
CA LEU A 10 -9.02 2.42 2.25
C LEU A 10 -8.55 2.94 0.90
N GLU A 11 -7.90 4.08 0.87
CA GLU A 11 -7.29 4.65 -0.34
C GLU A 11 -5.87 4.09 -0.59
N HIS A 12 -5.44 3.10 0.19
CA HIS A 12 -4.12 2.46 0.11
C HIS A 12 -2.96 3.40 0.46
N ARG A 13 -3.24 4.49 1.18
CA ARG A 13 -2.20 5.40 1.64
C ARG A 13 -1.62 4.91 2.96
N PRO A 14 -0.29 5.08 3.19
CA PRO A 14 0.30 4.71 4.47
C PRO A 14 -0.17 5.65 5.58
N VAL A 15 -0.42 5.08 6.75
CA VAL A 15 -0.85 5.82 7.94
C VAL A 15 0.16 5.59 9.05
N ILE A 16 0.64 6.67 9.68
CA ILE A 16 1.51 6.58 10.85
C ILE A 16 0.64 6.58 12.11
N ALA A 17 0.76 5.53 12.89
CA ALA A 17 0.00 5.37 14.13
C ALA A 17 0.82 4.56 15.14
N PRO A 18 0.55 4.74 16.45
CA PRO A 18 1.26 3.99 17.47
C PRO A 18 0.84 2.52 17.51
N VAL A 19 1.80 1.65 17.85
CA VAL A 19 1.59 0.23 18.09
C VAL A 19 2.25 -0.13 19.41
N THR A 20 1.57 -0.95 20.23
CA THR A 20 2.16 -1.48 21.47
C THR A 20 2.83 -2.80 21.16
N THR A 21 4.12 -2.91 21.44
CA THR A 21 4.88 -4.15 21.25
C THR A 21 4.52 -5.19 22.34
N PRO A 22 4.87 -6.48 22.15
CA PRO A 22 4.68 -7.51 23.19
C PRO A 22 5.37 -7.16 24.51
N GLU A 23 6.45 -6.37 24.48
CA GLU A 23 7.17 -5.92 25.67
C GLU A 23 6.50 -4.72 26.36
N GLY A 24 5.37 -4.25 25.83
CA GLY A 24 4.63 -3.13 26.40
C GLY A 24 5.14 -1.75 25.98
N ARG A 25 6.04 -1.67 25.01
CA ARG A 25 6.54 -0.39 24.49
C ARG A 25 5.63 0.14 23.40
N GLU A 26 5.39 1.44 23.38
CA GLU A 26 4.67 2.12 22.32
C GLU A 26 5.67 2.62 21.28
N ILE A 27 5.48 2.22 20.02
CA ILE A 27 6.30 2.64 18.89
C ILE A 27 5.43 3.21 17.78
N GLN A 28 6.00 4.08 16.95
CA GLN A 28 5.32 4.57 15.76
C GLN A 28 5.58 3.62 14.60
N ALA A 29 4.55 3.37 13.80
CA ALA A 29 4.64 2.47 12.66
C ALA A 29 3.81 2.96 11.50
N PHE A 30 4.26 2.64 10.28
CA PHE A 30 3.45 2.80 9.08
C PHE A 30 2.48 1.64 8.98
N HIS A 31 1.23 1.95 8.66
CA HIS A 31 0.16 0.97 8.48
C HIS A 31 -0.37 1.08 7.06
N GLN A 32 -0.61 -0.05 6.44
CA GLN A 32 -1.30 -0.17 5.13
C GLN A 32 -2.06 -1.47 5.07
N ILE A 33 -2.98 -1.58 4.10
CA ILE A 33 -3.68 -2.83 3.83
C ILE A 33 -2.79 -3.70 2.95
N ASP A 34 -2.58 -4.95 3.37
CA ASP A 34 -1.84 -5.95 2.60
C ASP A 34 -2.70 -6.45 1.43
N GLN A 35 -2.15 -6.39 0.22
CA GLN A 35 -2.88 -6.77 -0.99
C GLN A 35 -3.16 -8.27 -1.10
N GLY A 36 -2.41 -9.09 -0.38
CA GLY A 36 -2.60 -10.55 -0.40
C GLY A 36 -3.66 -11.04 0.57
N THR A 37 -3.74 -10.43 1.77
CA THR A 37 -4.62 -10.88 2.85
C THR A 37 -5.78 -9.93 3.14
N ASN A 38 -5.74 -8.72 2.60
CA ASN A 38 -6.68 -7.64 2.88
C ASN A 38 -6.74 -7.24 4.36
N GLN A 39 -5.67 -7.50 5.08
CA GLN A 39 -5.52 -7.15 6.50
C GLN A 39 -4.58 -5.97 6.64
N ILE A 40 -4.72 -5.23 7.72
CA ILE A 40 -3.80 -4.13 8.03
C ILE A 40 -2.48 -4.72 8.51
N ILE A 41 -1.39 -4.34 7.84
CA ILE A 41 -0.03 -4.67 8.23
C ILE A 41 0.67 -3.41 8.70
N TYR A 42 1.70 -3.57 9.51
CA TYR A 42 2.49 -2.42 9.96
C TYR A 42 3.99 -2.73 9.96
N VAL A 43 4.78 -1.68 9.78
CA VAL A 43 6.24 -1.74 9.88
C VAL A 43 6.70 -0.53 10.70
N PRO A 44 7.53 -0.72 11.72
CA PRO A 44 8.04 0.41 12.52
C PRO A 44 8.72 1.46 11.65
N THR A 45 8.49 2.74 11.98
CA THR A 45 9.02 3.84 11.17
C THR A 45 10.54 3.82 11.02
N PRO A 46 11.36 3.43 12.03
CA PRO A 46 12.80 3.34 11.83
C PRO A 46 13.24 2.32 10.79
N VAL A 47 12.49 1.23 10.63
CA VAL A 47 12.80 0.19 9.63
C VAL A 47 12.64 0.75 8.22
N ILE A 48 11.53 1.40 7.95
CA ILE A 48 11.29 2.07 6.66
C ILE A 48 12.25 3.24 6.49
N GLY A 49 12.56 3.97 7.57
CA GLY A 49 13.45 5.13 7.55
C GLY A 49 14.81 4.85 6.93
N ARG A 50 15.39 3.69 7.23
CA ARG A 50 16.67 3.28 6.63
C ARG A 50 16.58 3.14 5.13
N ASN A 51 15.51 2.50 4.65
CA ASN A 51 15.28 2.31 3.22
C ASN A 51 14.98 3.63 2.52
N LEU A 52 14.27 4.55 3.18
CA LEU A 52 14.03 5.89 2.65
C LEU A 52 15.33 6.69 2.51
N GLU A 53 16.20 6.64 3.51
CA GLU A 53 17.50 7.32 3.46
C GLU A 53 18.36 6.76 2.33
N TYR A 54 18.40 5.44 2.17
CA TYR A 54 19.11 4.80 1.08
C TYR A 54 18.60 5.27 -0.28
N ALA A 55 17.29 5.24 -0.47
CA ALA A 55 16.65 5.68 -1.71
C ALA A 55 16.89 7.17 -1.98
N ALA A 56 16.83 8.00 -0.93
CA ALA A 56 17.08 9.45 -1.02
C ALA A 56 18.51 9.73 -1.50
N ASN A 57 19.48 8.98 -1.00
CA ASN A 57 20.87 9.13 -1.43
C ASN A 57 21.05 8.70 -2.88
N GLU A 58 20.48 7.58 -3.28
CA GLU A 58 20.56 7.06 -4.65
C GLU A 58 19.92 8.02 -5.66
N MET A 59 18.79 8.62 -5.31
CA MET A 59 18.03 9.50 -6.19
C MET A 59 18.41 10.97 -6.01
N LYS A 60 19.33 11.29 -5.11
CA LYS A 60 19.77 12.65 -4.78
C LYS A 60 18.61 13.56 -4.39
N LEU A 61 17.73 13.06 -3.53
CA LEU A 61 16.60 13.82 -3.03
C LEU A 61 17.03 14.92 -2.06
N THR A 62 16.28 16.01 -2.02
CA THR A 62 16.49 17.08 -1.05
C THR A 62 15.99 16.64 0.34
N ASN A 63 16.39 17.36 1.39
CA ASN A 63 15.90 17.11 2.73
C ASN A 63 14.38 17.30 2.84
N ALA A 64 13.83 18.28 2.12
CA ALA A 64 12.39 18.52 2.08
C ALA A 64 11.65 17.33 1.44
N GLU A 65 12.20 16.76 0.38
CA GLU A 65 11.63 15.59 -0.29
C GLU A 65 11.69 14.36 0.61
N LEU A 66 12.82 14.14 1.30
CA LEU A 66 12.92 13.04 2.27
C LEU A 66 11.92 13.21 3.42
N THR A 67 11.72 14.44 3.90
CA THR A 67 10.71 14.72 4.93
C THR A 67 9.32 14.35 4.48
N CYS A 68 8.96 14.64 3.22
CA CYS A 68 7.67 14.24 2.65
C CYS A 68 7.51 12.72 2.66
N LEU A 69 8.55 11.98 2.25
CA LEU A 69 8.53 10.52 2.28
C LEU A 69 8.36 9.98 3.69
N GLN A 70 9.03 10.58 4.67
CA GLN A 70 8.92 10.17 6.08
C GLN A 70 7.51 10.39 6.64
N LYS A 71 6.73 11.28 6.05
CA LYS A 71 5.32 11.52 6.40
C LYS A 71 4.36 10.61 5.65
N GLY A 72 4.88 9.75 4.77
CA GLY A 72 4.05 8.85 3.96
C GLY A 72 3.55 9.45 2.65
N LEU A 73 4.07 10.60 2.24
CA LEU A 73 3.69 11.25 1.00
C LEU A 73 4.63 10.84 -0.14
N PRO A 74 4.11 10.55 -1.35
CA PRO A 74 4.97 10.27 -2.49
C PRO A 74 5.64 11.54 -2.99
N VAL A 75 6.81 11.38 -3.60
CA VAL A 75 7.62 12.48 -4.15
C VAL A 75 7.91 12.18 -5.60
N THR A 76 7.67 13.17 -6.47
CA THR A 76 7.96 13.07 -7.91
C THR A 76 9.19 13.91 -8.23
N VAL A 77 10.16 13.30 -8.93
CA VAL A 77 11.42 13.96 -9.31
C VAL A 77 11.71 13.73 -10.77
N MET A 78 12.50 14.62 -11.37
CA MET A 78 13.00 14.45 -12.73
C MET A 78 14.44 13.93 -12.70
N ASP A 79 14.71 12.95 -13.56
CA ASP A 79 16.06 12.51 -13.84
C ASP A 79 16.27 12.60 -15.38
N GLY A 80 16.99 13.62 -15.80
CA GLY A 80 17.05 13.96 -17.21
C GLY A 80 15.68 14.41 -17.73
N ASN A 81 15.15 13.71 -18.73
CA ASN A 81 13.82 13.97 -19.30
C ASN A 81 12.72 13.06 -18.73
N ASP A 82 13.09 12.17 -17.81
CA ASP A 82 12.15 11.21 -17.25
C ASP A 82 11.68 11.63 -15.88
N LEU A 83 10.38 11.40 -15.61
CA LEU A 83 9.78 11.57 -14.30
C LEU A 83 9.78 10.25 -13.55
N TYR A 84 10.07 10.30 -12.25
CA TYR A 84 9.97 9.17 -11.35
C TYR A 84 9.23 9.60 -10.10
N THR A 85 8.42 8.70 -9.56
CA THR A 85 7.73 8.92 -8.29
C THR A 85 8.12 7.80 -7.32
N ILE A 86 8.48 8.19 -6.12
CA ILE A 86 8.85 7.27 -5.04
C ILE A 86 7.95 7.52 -3.84
N GLY A 87 7.56 6.46 -3.16
CA GLY A 87 6.72 6.56 -1.96
C GLY A 87 6.75 5.28 -1.16
N ILE A 88 6.13 5.34 0.02
CA ILE A 88 6.01 4.19 0.90
C ILE A 88 4.89 3.28 0.40
N ASP A 89 5.22 2.00 0.26
CA ASP A 89 4.26 0.95 -0.05
C ASP A 89 4.69 -0.32 0.68
N LEU A 90 3.97 -0.67 1.75
CA LEU A 90 4.32 -1.82 2.59
C LEU A 90 4.12 -3.16 1.88
N ASN A 91 3.49 -3.16 0.71
CA ASN A 91 3.38 -4.35 -0.13
C ASN A 91 4.66 -4.63 -0.92
N GLU A 92 5.60 -3.69 -0.94
CA GLU A 92 6.94 -3.91 -1.48
C GLU A 92 7.87 -4.48 -0.39
N LYS A 93 8.85 -5.29 -0.78
CA LYS A 93 9.78 -5.92 0.17
C LYS A 93 10.55 -4.90 1.02
N THR A 94 10.94 -3.78 0.42
CA THR A 94 11.70 -2.74 1.10
C THR A 94 10.79 -1.73 1.80
N GLY A 95 9.48 -1.78 1.56
CA GLY A 95 8.53 -0.78 2.02
C GLY A 95 8.53 0.50 1.19
N VAL A 96 9.32 0.55 0.12
CA VAL A 96 9.48 1.72 -0.76
C VAL A 96 9.27 1.28 -2.20
N ARG A 97 8.43 2.00 -2.94
CA ARG A 97 8.15 1.67 -4.34
C ARG A 97 8.48 2.86 -5.24
N LEU A 98 9.19 2.57 -6.32
CA LEU A 98 9.59 3.53 -7.35
C LEU A 98 8.83 3.22 -8.65
N THR A 99 8.23 4.24 -9.24
CA THR A 99 7.53 4.13 -10.51
C THR A 99 8.06 5.16 -11.48
N ARG A 100 8.24 4.79 -12.74
CA ARG A 100 8.50 5.74 -13.81
C ARG A 100 7.18 6.43 -14.17
N GLY A 101 7.12 7.74 -13.98
CA GLY A 101 5.93 8.55 -14.19
C GLY A 101 5.64 9.46 -13.02
N ASP A 102 4.48 10.12 -13.03
CA ASP A 102 4.06 11.04 -12.00
C ASP A 102 3.33 10.33 -10.83
N GLU A 103 2.87 11.11 -9.86
CA GLU A 103 2.15 10.61 -8.70
C GLU A 103 0.87 9.85 -9.10
N LYS A 104 0.16 10.33 -10.12
CA LYS A 104 -1.04 9.67 -10.61
C LYS A 104 -0.73 8.25 -11.10
N LYS A 105 0.35 8.09 -11.85
CA LYS A 105 0.82 6.79 -12.33
C LYS A 105 1.22 5.88 -11.16
N TRP A 106 1.93 6.45 -10.19
CA TRP A 106 2.34 5.72 -8.98
C TRP A 106 1.13 5.17 -8.21
N ARG A 107 0.09 5.99 -8.04
CA ARG A 107 -1.14 5.58 -7.34
C ARG A 107 -1.96 4.56 -8.14
N GLU A 108 -2.00 4.69 -9.46
CA GLU A 108 -2.66 3.72 -10.33
C GLU A 108 -2.00 2.34 -10.22
N GLU A 109 -0.68 2.28 -10.25
CA GLU A 109 0.06 1.03 -10.12
C GLU A 109 -0.15 0.40 -8.74
N GLN A 110 -0.21 1.20 -7.68
CA GLN A 110 -0.53 0.72 -6.35
C GLN A 110 -1.90 0.04 -6.30
N ARG A 111 -2.90 0.67 -6.89
CA ARG A 111 -4.26 0.12 -6.96
C ARG A 111 -4.33 -1.16 -7.79
N GLN A 112 -3.57 -1.23 -8.87
CA GLN A 112 -3.49 -2.44 -9.69
C GLN A 112 -2.96 -3.64 -8.92
N GLY A 113 -2.06 -3.42 -7.97
CA GLY A 113 -1.55 -4.47 -7.09
C GLY A 113 -2.65 -5.12 -6.25
N PHE A 114 -3.70 -4.37 -5.90
CA PHE A 114 -4.86 -4.91 -5.19
C PHE A 114 -5.84 -5.64 -6.10
N GLY A 115 -5.80 -5.35 -7.40
CA GLY A 115 -6.76 -5.87 -8.36
C GLY A 115 -8.14 -5.28 -8.14
N ARG A 116 -9.12 -5.73 -8.95
CA ARG A 116 -10.51 -5.35 -8.78
C ARG A 116 -11.15 -6.07 -7.60
N TYR A 117 -10.73 -7.32 -7.38
CA TYR A 117 -11.25 -8.18 -6.31
C TYR A 117 -10.11 -8.59 -5.39
N ASN A 118 -10.22 -8.27 -4.11
CA ASN A 118 -9.26 -8.69 -3.10
C ASN A 118 -9.95 -9.62 -2.11
N PHE A 119 -9.70 -10.92 -2.24
CA PHE A 119 -10.37 -11.96 -1.45
C PHE A 119 -9.66 -12.17 -0.10
N GLY A 120 -10.42 -12.00 0.98
CA GLY A 120 -10.00 -12.35 2.34
C GLY A 120 -10.67 -13.64 2.81
N LEU A 121 -10.56 -13.91 4.11
CA LEU A 121 -11.10 -15.14 4.70
C LEU A 121 -12.64 -15.21 4.70
N ASN A 122 -13.31 -14.08 4.91
CA ASN A 122 -14.76 -14.04 5.12
C ASN A 122 -15.48 -13.15 4.11
N GLY A 123 -14.78 -12.63 3.13
CA GLY A 123 -15.37 -11.71 2.17
C GLY A 123 -14.35 -11.17 1.19
N CYS A 124 -14.80 -10.25 0.37
CA CYS A 124 -14.01 -9.67 -0.72
C CYS A 124 -14.15 -8.16 -0.73
N TRP A 125 -13.06 -7.45 -0.97
CA TRP A 125 -13.09 -6.04 -1.29
C TRP A 125 -13.14 -5.88 -2.80
N VAL A 126 -14.13 -5.12 -3.27
CA VAL A 126 -14.34 -4.86 -4.71
C VAL A 126 -14.06 -3.39 -4.99
N ALA A 127 -13.13 -3.13 -5.91
CA ALA A 127 -12.82 -1.77 -6.34
C ALA A 127 -13.68 -1.38 -7.55
N ASP A 128 -14.23 -0.17 -7.54
CA ASP A 128 -14.89 0.40 -8.71
C ASP A 128 -13.87 1.13 -9.60
N ASN A 129 -14.33 1.73 -10.71
CA ASN A 129 -13.46 2.43 -11.65
C ASN A 129 -12.88 3.74 -11.08
N GLU A 130 -13.42 4.23 -9.97
CA GLU A 130 -12.98 5.45 -9.32
C GLU A 130 -12.05 5.17 -8.12
N GLY A 131 -11.80 3.89 -7.83
CA GLY A 131 -10.95 3.48 -6.72
C GLY A 131 -11.68 3.36 -5.38
N ASN A 132 -13.01 3.47 -5.37
CA ASN A 132 -13.79 3.20 -4.16
C ASN A 132 -13.84 1.70 -3.89
N LEU A 133 -13.79 1.34 -2.60
CA LEU A 133 -13.81 -0.05 -2.18
C LEU A 133 -15.12 -0.37 -1.46
N ASP A 134 -15.77 -1.45 -1.90
CA ASP A 134 -16.94 -2.01 -1.23
C ASP A 134 -16.59 -3.40 -0.70
N TYR A 135 -16.98 -3.67 0.53
CA TYR A 135 -16.81 -4.99 1.13
C TYR A 135 -18.03 -5.86 0.84
N VAL A 136 -17.79 -7.05 0.29
CA VAL A 136 -18.83 -8.03 -0.01
C VAL A 136 -18.59 -9.27 0.87
N PRO A 137 -19.45 -9.57 1.85
CA PRO A 137 -19.35 -10.80 2.65
C PRO A 137 -19.47 -12.03 1.75
N GLU A 138 -18.84 -13.13 2.12
CA GLU A 138 -18.87 -14.37 1.36
C GLU A 138 -20.31 -14.86 1.08
N ALA A 139 -21.19 -14.70 2.05
CA ALA A 139 -22.61 -15.06 1.89
C ALA A 139 -23.33 -14.26 0.80
N SER A 140 -22.77 -13.11 0.40
CA SER A 140 -23.34 -12.24 -0.64
C SER A 140 -22.60 -12.33 -1.97
N TYR A 141 -21.71 -13.28 -2.15
CA TYR A 141 -20.95 -13.43 -3.39
C TYR A 141 -21.89 -13.75 -4.56
N THR A 142 -21.66 -13.04 -5.67
CA THR A 142 -22.27 -13.36 -6.96
C THR A 142 -21.51 -14.49 -7.64
N GLU A 143 -22.07 -15.07 -8.69
CA GLU A 143 -21.36 -16.09 -9.50
C GLU A 143 -20.05 -15.55 -10.05
N GLU A 144 -20.01 -14.27 -10.46
CA GLU A 144 -18.80 -13.62 -10.95
C GLU A 144 -17.70 -13.61 -9.88
N LEU A 145 -18.04 -13.29 -8.62
CA LEU A 145 -17.09 -13.31 -7.51
C LEU A 145 -16.58 -14.72 -7.22
N TRP A 146 -17.46 -15.72 -7.25
CA TRP A 146 -17.06 -17.10 -7.08
C TRP A 146 -16.10 -17.57 -8.18
N GLU A 147 -16.35 -17.18 -9.42
CA GLU A 147 -15.44 -17.49 -10.54
C GLU A 147 -14.07 -16.84 -10.38
N GLU A 148 -14.02 -15.58 -9.99
CA GLU A 148 -12.77 -14.87 -9.77
C GLU A 148 -11.97 -15.48 -8.63
N MET A 149 -12.63 -15.90 -7.55
CA MET A 149 -11.97 -16.58 -6.45
C MET A 149 -11.38 -17.92 -6.90
N ARG A 150 -12.12 -18.69 -7.70
CA ARG A 150 -11.63 -19.96 -8.24
C ARG A 150 -10.42 -19.77 -9.16
N LYS A 151 -10.43 -18.75 -10.01
CA LYS A 151 -9.27 -18.41 -10.86
C LYS A 151 -8.03 -18.14 -10.04
N ARG A 152 -8.15 -17.37 -8.94
CA ARG A 152 -7.02 -17.07 -8.06
C ARG A 152 -6.49 -18.30 -7.37
N ASN A 153 -7.37 -19.17 -6.87
CA ASN A 153 -6.97 -20.42 -6.22
C ASN A 153 -6.25 -21.35 -7.21
N ASN A 154 -6.73 -21.41 -8.45
CA ASN A 154 -6.06 -22.19 -9.49
C ASN A 154 -4.69 -21.63 -9.85
N MET A 155 -4.54 -20.31 -9.90
CA MET A 155 -3.24 -19.66 -10.13
C MET A 155 -2.28 -19.92 -8.97
N ALA A 156 -2.78 -19.87 -7.73
CA ALA A 156 -1.97 -20.16 -6.54
C ALA A 156 -1.49 -21.62 -6.50
N LEU A 157 -2.31 -22.56 -6.96
CA LEU A 157 -1.97 -23.98 -7.02
C LEU A 157 -0.95 -24.33 -8.11
N LYS A 158 -0.76 -23.47 -9.11
CA LYS A 158 0.22 -23.66 -10.20
C LYS A 158 1.63 -23.18 -9.85
N HIS A 159 1.77 -22.53 -8.73
CA HIS A 159 3.02 -22.05 -8.20
C HIS A 159 3.43 -22.86 -6.97
#